data_38f4685856d40d8023dd99d1b6ecb7cc
#
_entry.id   38f4685856d40d8023dd99d1b6ecb7cc
#
_cell.length_a   1.000
_cell.length_b   1.000
_cell.length_c   1.000
_cell.angle_alpha   90.00
_cell.angle_beta   90.00
_cell.angle_gamma   90.00
#
_symmetry.space_group_name_H-M   'P 1'
#
loop_
_entity.id
_entity.type
_entity.pdbx_description
1 polymer ?
#
loop_
_entity_poly.entity_id
_entity_poly.type
_entity_poly.pdbx_seq_one_letter_code
_entity_poly.pdbx_strand_id
1 'polypeptide(L)'
;MTLYKKELEQFGTKFVEILNNNDFVASFDDNNFRDYLLQISIKNKLVKLGKICVYYKPSKKSYSLVTTNIKDKYAVDTINKCWDKINGFQTFSETSGICEVFVDGSYINGKTGYGAVIFLGDKKVKEFSGRLDDTSTRQFGGELYSVILVLKWCKLNNINKIRINYDYLGIEYFATGKWQPKNSLAQEYKTIINSCKNIDIIWRKIDSHTGNKKNDLADKLAKAGANL
;
A
#
# COMPACT_ATOMS: atom_id res chain seq x y z
N MET A 1 24.79 -12.49 -28.72
CA MET A 1 23.30 -12.44 -28.66
C MET A 1 22.91 -12.80 -27.22
N THR A 2 22.20 -11.95 -26.50
CA THR A 2 21.83 -12.23 -25.08
C THR A 2 20.78 -13.34 -25.04
N LEU A 3 21.03 -14.40 -24.28
CA LEU A 3 20.09 -15.51 -24.13
C LEU A 3 18.81 -15.04 -23.42
N TYR A 4 17.67 -15.46 -23.94
CA TYR A 4 16.33 -15.17 -23.39
C TYR A 4 15.98 -13.67 -23.31
N LYS A 5 16.58 -12.83 -24.17
CA LYS A 5 16.28 -11.38 -24.21
C LYS A 5 14.80 -11.12 -24.47
N LYS A 6 14.19 -11.87 -25.38
CA LYS A 6 12.77 -11.71 -25.76
C LYS A 6 11.82 -11.95 -24.58
N GLU A 7 12.06 -13.03 -23.82
CA GLU A 7 11.27 -13.39 -22.64
C GLU A 7 11.40 -12.32 -21.55
N LEU A 8 12.65 -11.90 -21.28
CA LEU A 8 12.95 -10.86 -20.30
C LEU A 8 12.36 -9.51 -20.70
N GLU A 9 12.41 -9.14 -21.97
CA GLU A 9 11.85 -7.90 -22.48
C GLU A 9 10.31 -7.88 -22.36
N GLN A 10 9.63 -8.95 -22.77
CA GLN A 10 8.17 -9.07 -22.65
C GLN A 10 7.71 -8.98 -21.20
N PHE A 11 8.40 -9.66 -20.30
CA PHE A 11 8.10 -9.60 -18.87
C PHE A 11 8.43 -8.22 -18.30
N GLY A 12 9.61 -7.70 -18.61
CA GLY A 12 10.12 -6.40 -18.13
C GLY A 12 9.21 -5.24 -18.50
N THR A 13 8.72 -5.22 -19.74
CA THR A 13 7.78 -4.17 -20.21
C THR A 13 6.51 -4.13 -19.35
N LYS A 14 5.89 -5.29 -19.13
CA LYS A 14 4.69 -5.38 -18.26
C LYS A 14 5.00 -4.99 -16.82
N PHE A 15 6.16 -5.40 -16.30
CA PHE A 15 6.54 -5.09 -14.93
C PHE A 15 6.83 -3.60 -14.73
N VAL A 16 7.50 -2.97 -15.69
CA VAL A 16 7.74 -1.52 -15.70
C VAL A 16 6.43 -0.74 -15.75
N GLU A 17 5.47 -1.16 -16.57
CA GLU A 17 4.13 -0.55 -16.59
C GLU A 17 3.46 -0.60 -15.20
N ILE A 18 3.48 -1.75 -14.54
CA ILE A 18 2.93 -1.90 -13.18
C ILE A 18 3.66 -0.99 -12.19
N LEU A 19 5.00 -0.94 -12.24
CA LEU A 19 5.81 -0.08 -11.37
C LEU A 19 5.48 1.40 -11.57
N ASN A 20 5.37 1.84 -12.83
CA ASN A 20 5.07 3.23 -13.18
C ASN A 20 3.66 3.65 -12.74
N ASN A 21 2.71 2.71 -12.70
CA ASN A 21 1.38 2.94 -12.15
C ASN A 21 1.34 2.97 -10.61
N ASN A 22 2.48 2.73 -9.93
CA ASN A 22 2.60 2.68 -8.47
C ASN A 22 3.69 3.63 -7.92
N ASP A 23 3.67 4.88 -8.41
CA ASP A 23 4.50 6.02 -7.96
C ASP A 23 6.02 5.88 -8.22
N PHE A 24 6.44 4.90 -9.01
CA PHE A 24 7.81 4.82 -9.51
C PHE A 24 7.94 5.43 -10.91
N VAL A 25 9.17 5.75 -11.26
CA VAL A 25 9.63 5.91 -12.63
C VAL A 25 10.64 4.80 -12.88
N ALA A 26 10.16 3.71 -13.48
CA ALA A 26 10.94 2.52 -13.80
C ALA A 26 11.26 2.50 -15.29
N SER A 27 12.47 2.08 -15.65
CA SER A 27 12.89 1.97 -17.05
C SER A 27 14.06 0.99 -17.21
N PHE A 28 14.20 0.46 -18.43
CA PHE A 28 15.38 -0.29 -18.90
C PHE A 28 15.62 -0.01 -20.37
N ASP A 29 16.81 -0.29 -20.85
CA ASP A 29 17.25 -0.23 -22.25
C ASP A 29 18.04 -1.48 -22.63
N ASP A 30 18.55 -1.54 -23.85
CA ASP A 30 19.32 -2.68 -24.38
C ASP A 30 20.56 -3.03 -23.56
N ASN A 31 21.18 -2.06 -22.87
CA ASN A 31 22.37 -2.25 -22.05
C ASN A 31 22.04 -2.94 -20.70
N ASN A 32 20.77 -3.06 -20.37
CA ASN A 32 20.31 -3.63 -19.10
C ASN A 32 20.11 -5.15 -19.15
N PHE A 33 20.30 -5.78 -20.30
CA PHE A 33 20.18 -7.22 -20.46
C PHE A 33 21.53 -7.92 -20.28
N ARG A 34 21.50 -9.08 -19.60
CA ARG A 34 22.54 -10.11 -19.57
C ARG A 34 21.85 -11.44 -19.78
N ASP A 35 22.63 -12.53 -19.99
CA ASP A 35 22.04 -13.85 -20.06
C ASP A 35 21.22 -14.13 -18.80
N TYR A 36 19.96 -14.49 -19.00
CA TYR A 36 18.98 -14.77 -17.93
C TYR A 36 18.63 -13.59 -17.01
N LEU A 37 19.12 -12.36 -17.26
CA LEU A 37 18.98 -11.22 -16.35
C LEU A 37 18.54 -9.97 -17.09
N LEU A 38 17.55 -9.27 -16.51
CA LEU A 38 17.19 -7.89 -16.83
C LEU A 38 17.38 -7.01 -15.58
N GLN A 39 18.08 -5.89 -15.74
CA GLN A 39 18.16 -4.84 -14.73
C GLN A 39 17.15 -3.74 -15.03
N ILE A 40 16.34 -3.35 -14.05
CA ILE A 40 15.38 -2.25 -14.16
C ILE A 40 15.82 -1.13 -13.21
N SER A 41 16.02 0.06 -13.75
CA SER A 41 16.33 1.27 -12.97
C SER A 41 15.05 1.78 -12.31
N ILE A 42 15.11 2.09 -11.01
CA ILE A 42 13.99 2.57 -10.22
C ILE A 42 14.33 3.94 -9.64
N LYS A 43 13.41 4.89 -9.80
CA LYS A 43 13.43 6.18 -9.11
C LYS A 43 11.99 6.53 -8.69
N ASN A 44 11.84 7.29 -7.63
CA ASN A 44 10.60 8.01 -7.36
C ASN A 44 10.65 9.38 -8.05
N LYS A 45 9.64 10.23 -7.84
CA LYS A 45 9.58 11.56 -8.47
C LYS A 45 10.78 12.47 -8.16
N LEU A 46 11.48 12.22 -7.05
CA LEU A 46 12.51 13.11 -6.50
C LEU A 46 13.91 12.49 -6.47
N VAL A 47 14.02 11.17 -6.27
CA VAL A 47 15.29 10.51 -5.94
C VAL A 47 15.45 9.20 -6.75
N LYS A 48 16.69 8.94 -7.18
CA LYS A 48 17.09 7.65 -7.73
C LYS A 48 17.19 6.64 -6.59
N LEU A 49 16.39 5.57 -6.64
CA LEU A 49 16.36 4.54 -5.62
C LEU A 49 17.39 3.43 -5.85
N GLY A 50 17.69 3.11 -7.11
CA GLY A 50 18.66 2.08 -7.47
C GLY A 50 18.20 1.24 -8.66
N LYS A 51 18.66 -0.02 -8.68
CA LYS A 51 18.27 -1.00 -9.70
C LYS A 51 17.74 -2.26 -9.03
N ILE A 52 16.73 -2.87 -9.65
CA ILE A 52 16.27 -4.22 -9.34
C ILE A 52 16.69 -5.17 -10.43
N CYS A 53 16.81 -6.46 -10.10
CA CYS A 53 17.22 -7.51 -11.03
C CYS A 53 16.09 -8.53 -11.18
N VAL A 54 15.71 -8.80 -12.42
CA VAL A 54 14.77 -9.87 -12.80
C VAL A 54 15.53 -10.98 -13.48
N TYR A 55 15.52 -12.17 -12.90
CA TYR A 55 16.16 -13.36 -13.45
C TYR A 55 15.12 -14.30 -14.07
N TYR A 56 15.41 -14.82 -15.26
CA TYR A 56 14.61 -15.85 -15.91
C TYR A 56 15.20 -17.23 -15.64
N LYS A 57 14.36 -18.23 -15.29
CA LYS A 57 14.72 -19.64 -15.11
C LYS A 57 14.06 -20.48 -16.21
N PRO A 58 14.80 -20.82 -17.30
CA PRO A 58 14.22 -21.51 -18.46
C PRO A 58 13.62 -22.87 -18.12
N SER A 59 14.28 -23.65 -17.24
CA SER A 59 13.81 -24.98 -16.82
C SER A 59 12.42 -24.96 -16.15
N LYS A 60 12.05 -23.84 -15.52
CA LYS A 60 10.77 -23.67 -14.83
C LYS A 60 9.85 -22.66 -15.54
N LYS A 61 10.32 -22.03 -16.62
CA LYS A 61 9.65 -20.91 -17.31
C LYS A 61 9.16 -19.85 -16.33
N SER A 62 9.96 -19.53 -15.32
CA SER A 62 9.60 -18.63 -14.22
C SER A 62 10.61 -17.52 -14.04
N TYR A 63 10.19 -16.45 -13.38
CA TYR A 63 11.03 -15.30 -13.06
C TYR A 63 11.29 -15.22 -11.57
N SER A 64 12.38 -14.57 -11.17
CA SER A 64 12.68 -14.23 -9.78
C SER A 64 13.17 -12.80 -9.67
N LEU A 65 12.79 -12.12 -8.60
CA LEU A 65 13.12 -10.72 -8.32
C LEU A 65 14.22 -10.63 -7.26
N VAL A 66 15.16 -9.71 -7.46
CA VAL A 66 16.16 -9.33 -6.46
C VAL A 66 16.14 -7.80 -6.29
N THR A 67 15.93 -7.34 -5.07
CA THR A 67 15.78 -5.91 -4.68
C THR A 67 16.90 -5.42 -3.78
N THR A 68 17.96 -6.18 -3.54
CA THR A 68 19.04 -5.90 -2.57
C THR A 68 19.76 -4.55 -2.77
N ASN A 69 19.70 -3.99 -3.99
CA ASN A 69 20.29 -2.69 -4.30
C ASN A 69 19.35 -1.49 -3.98
N ILE A 70 18.14 -1.74 -3.49
CA ILE A 70 17.21 -0.73 -3.01
C ILE A 70 17.29 -0.68 -1.48
N LYS A 71 17.71 0.45 -0.93
CA LYS A 71 17.83 0.63 0.54
C LYS A 71 16.52 1.07 1.19
N ASP A 72 15.66 1.75 0.43
CA ASP A 72 14.37 2.23 0.91
C ASP A 72 13.42 1.05 1.13
N LYS A 73 13.12 0.76 2.38
CA LYS A 73 12.30 -0.37 2.80
C LYS A 73 10.86 -0.29 2.26
N TYR A 74 10.28 0.92 2.24
CA TYR A 74 8.94 1.13 1.68
C TYR A 74 8.91 0.88 0.17
N ALA A 75 9.95 1.34 -0.56
CA ALA A 75 10.08 1.06 -1.98
C ALA A 75 10.21 -0.44 -2.24
N VAL A 76 11.01 -1.17 -1.45
CA VAL A 76 11.14 -2.63 -1.54
C VAL A 76 9.80 -3.32 -1.35
N ASP A 77 9.03 -2.95 -0.31
CA ASP A 77 7.71 -3.53 -0.06
C ASP A 77 6.73 -3.27 -1.21
N THR A 78 6.77 -2.06 -1.78
CA THR A 78 5.91 -1.70 -2.92
C THR A 78 6.32 -2.45 -4.20
N ILE A 79 7.63 -2.58 -4.46
CA ILE A 79 8.15 -3.35 -5.60
C ILE A 79 7.75 -4.83 -5.48
N ASN A 80 7.85 -5.43 -4.29
CA ASN A 80 7.43 -6.81 -4.04
C ASN A 80 5.92 -7.01 -4.30
N LYS A 81 5.08 -6.06 -3.92
CA LYS A 81 3.64 -6.11 -4.23
C LYS A 81 3.37 -6.02 -5.74
N CYS A 82 4.09 -5.15 -6.45
CA CYS A 82 4.01 -5.10 -7.91
C CYS A 82 4.46 -6.42 -8.55
N TRP A 83 5.47 -7.08 -7.96
CA TRP A 83 5.94 -8.39 -8.37
C TRP A 83 4.89 -9.48 -8.17
N ASP A 84 4.24 -9.53 -7.02
CA ASP A 84 3.16 -10.48 -6.74
C ASP A 84 2.01 -10.32 -7.73
N LYS A 85 1.68 -9.07 -8.07
CA LYS A 85 0.64 -8.75 -9.06
C LYS A 85 0.95 -9.30 -10.45
N ILE A 86 2.19 -9.17 -10.95
CA ILE A 86 2.56 -9.66 -12.30
C ILE A 86 2.62 -11.18 -12.37
N ASN A 87 2.94 -11.86 -11.26
CA ASN A 87 3.02 -13.31 -11.20
C ASN A 87 1.68 -14.00 -10.88
N GLY A 88 0.57 -13.26 -10.85
CA GLY A 88 -0.75 -13.82 -10.60
C GLY A 88 -0.97 -14.33 -9.18
N PHE A 89 -0.10 -13.97 -8.24
CA PHE A 89 -0.37 -14.18 -6.81
C PHE A 89 -1.52 -13.27 -6.41
N GLN A 90 -2.72 -13.84 -6.46
CA GLN A 90 -4.00 -13.29 -6.05
C GLN A 90 -4.11 -11.75 -6.19
N THR A 91 -4.25 -11.26 -7.42
CA THR A 91 -5.20 -10.16 -7.61
C THR A 91 -6.50 -10.70 -7.04
N PHE A 92 -7.07 -10.00 -6.06
CA PHE A 92 -8.43 -10.29 -5.61
C PHE A 92 -9.34 -10.15 -6.83
N SER A 93 -9.46 -11.25 -7.62
CA SER A 93 -10.39 -11.35 -8.73
C SER A 93 -11.78 -11.20 -8.14
N GLU A 94 -12.55 -10.30 -8.68
CA GLU A 94 -14.00 -10.10 -8.63
C GLU A 94 -14.82 -11.12 -7.80
N THR A 95 -14.39 -11.39 -6.55
CA THR A 95 -15.31 -11.95 -5.59
C THR A 95 -16.20 -10.81 -5.16
N SER A 96 -17.47 -10.91 -5.42
CA SER A 96 -18.57 -9.97 -5.22
C SER A 96 -18.76 -9.46 -3.78
N GLY A 97 -17.67 -9.31 -3.02
CA GLY A 97 -17.67 -8.89 -1.63
C GLY A 97 -17.02 -7.53 -1.42
N ILE A 98 -17.67 -6.70 -0.62
CA ILE A 98 -17.10 -5.42 -0.15
C ILE A 98 -16.00 -5.75 0.85
N CYS A 99 -14.77 -5.22 0.65
CA CYS A 99 -13.75 -5.27 1.69
C CYS A 99 -14.17 -4.40 2.88
N GLU A 100 -14.29 -4.98 4.04
CA GLU A 100 -14.52 -4.25 5.29
C GLU A 100 -13.19 -3.87 5.93
N VAL A 101 -13.03 -2.60 6.19
CA VAL A 101 -11.85 -1.99 6.79
C VAL A 101 -12.21 -1.44 8.15
N PHE A 102 -11.38 -1.69 9.15
CA PHE A 102 -11.46 -1.07 10.47
C PHE A 102 -10.15 -0.33 10.71
N VAL A 103 -10.23 0.91 11.15
CA VAL A 103 -9.08 1.78 11.40
C VAL A 103 -9.17 2.34 12.81
N ASP A 104 -8.01 2.52 13.42
CA ASP A 104 -7.90 3.13 14.73
C ASP A 104 -6.55 3.84 14.90
N GLY A 105 -6.51 4.81 15.82
CA GLY A 105 -5.33 5.52 16.23
C GLY A 105 -5.13 5.44 17.74
N SER A 106 -3.90 5.39 18.19
CA SER A 106 -3.57 5.38 19.61
C SER A 106 -2.51 6.43 19.92
N TYR A 107 -2.63 7.05 21.11
CA TYR A 107 -1.63 7.97 21.61
C TYR A 107 -1.23 7.57 23.02
N ILE A 108 -0.01 7.04 23.17
CA ILE A 108 0.52 6.50 24.43
C ILE A 108 1.91 7.08 24.67
N ASN A 109 2.13 7.67 25.84
CA ASN A 109 3.44 8.20 26.25
C ASN A 109 4.11 9.12 25.21
N GLY A 110 3.32 10.01 24.61
CA GLY A 110 3.84 10.95 23.60
C GLY A 110 4.04 10.36 22.21
N LYS A 111 3.67 9.11 21.97
CA LYS A 111 3.83 8.40 20.70
C LYS A 111 2.47 8.14 20.05
N THR A 112 2.37 8.41 18.75
CA THR A 112 1.17 8.14 17.95
C THR A 112 1.33 6.82 17.21
N GLY A 113 0.46 5.87 17.51
CA GLY A 113 0.35 4.62 16.78
C GLY A 113 -0.82 4.61 15.81
N TYR A 114 -0.71 3.81 14.76
CA TYR A 114 -1.77 3.56 13.79
C TYR A 114 -2.07 2.07 13.68
N GLY A 115 -3.34 1.74 13.42
CA GLY A 115 -3.80 0.38 13.23
C GLY A 115 -4.90 0.30 12.17
N ALA A 116 -4.79 -0.65 11.25
CA ALA A 116 -5.85 -0.98 10.32
C ALA A 116 -5.91 -2.48 10.07
N VAL A 117 -7.12 -3.00 9.86
CA VAL A 117 -7.35 -4.38 9.46
C VAL A 117 -8.38 -4.44 8.34
N ILE A 118 -8.13 -5.29 7.35
CA ILE A 118 -8.99 -5.46 6.16
C ILE A 118 -9.50 -6.89 6.14
N PHE A 119 -10.82 -7.03 5.99
CA PHE A 119 -11.52 -8.29 5.84
C PHE A 119 -12.21 -8.40 4.50
N LEU A 120 -12.21 -9.60 3.93
CA LEU A 120 -13.11 -9.99 2.84
C LEU A 120 -14.03 -11.08 3.40
N GLY A 121 -15.28 -10.71 3.65
CA GLY A 121 -16.17 -11.52 4.48
C GLY A 121 -15.60 -11.65 5.90
N ASP A 122 -15.41 -12.88 6.37
CA ASP A 122 -14.79 -13.15 7.68
C ASP A 122 -13.28 -13.40 7.62
N LYS A 123 -12.70 -13.46 6.43
CA LYS A 123 -11.27 -13.68 6.24
C LYS A 123 -10.50 -12.37 6.38
N LYS A 124 -9.58 -12.30 7.37
CA LYS A 124 -8.59 -11.22 7.45
C LYS A 124 -7.61 -11.35 6.29
N VAL A 125 -7.49 -10.30 5.46
CA VAL A 125 -6.65 -10.31 4.25
C VAL A 125 -5.43 -9.41 4.38
N LYS A 126 -5.49 -8.38 5.24
CA LYS A 126 -4.37 -7.46 5.49
C LYS A 126 -4.50 -6.78 6.84
N GLU A 127 -3.36 -6.46 7.44
CA GLU A 127 -3.27 -5.59 8.60
C GLU A 127 -2.10 -4.61 8.47
N PHE A 128 -2.21 -3.47 9.15
CA PHE A 128 -1.18 -2.46 9.28
C PHE A 128 -1.07 -2.06 10.75
N SER A 129 0.16 -1.88 11.20
CA SER A 129 0.47 -1.37 12.53
C SER A 129 1.82 -0.67 12.48
N GLY A 130 1.99 0.39 13.23
CA GLY A 130 3.25 1.10 13.36
C GLY A 130 3.08 2.44 14.05
N ARG A 131 4.18 3.19 14.14
CA ARG A 131 4.26 4.48 14.79
C ARG A 131 4.46 5.60 13.78
N LEU A 132 3.85 6.75 14.04
CA LEU A 132 4.15 8.00 13.35
C LEU A 132 5.29 8.74 14.04
N ASP A 133 6.18 9.34 13.24
CA ASP A 133 7.24 10.21 13.77
C ASP A 133 6.65 11.56 14.24
N ASP A 134 5.67 12.11 13.51
CA ASP A 134 4.93 13.30 13.91
C ASP A 134 3.80 12.94 14.88
N THR A 135 3.96 13.32 16.13
CA THR A 135 3.01 13.07 17.22
C THR A 135 2.09 14.25 17.50
N SER A 136 2.24 15.37 16.79
CA SER A 136 1.44 16.59 16.98
C SER A 136 -0.05 16.37 16.79
N THR A 137 -0.41 15.39 15.96
CA THR A 137 -1.78 15.02 15.63
C THR A 137 -2.40 13.99 16.59
N ARG A 138 -1.62 13.48 17.55
CA ARG A 138 -2.07 12.46 18.54
C ARG A 138 -2.81 11.29 17.87
N GLN A 139 -3.84 10.72 18.53
CA GLN A 139 -4.59 9.55 18.01
C GLN A 139 -5.25 9.79 16.65
N PHE A 140 -5.81 10.97 16.37
CA PHE A 140 -6.48 11.21 15.10
C PHE A 140 -5.51 11.14 13.89
N GLY A 141 -4.23 11.44 14.12
CA GLY A 141 -3.20 11.24 13.10
C GLY A 141 -3.01 9.78 12.75
N GLY A 142 -3.03 8.89 13.75
CA GLY A 142 -2.97 7.45 13.56
C GLY A 142 -4.13 6.94 12.69
N GLU A 143 -5.35 7.43 12.95
CA GLU A 143 -6.52 7.05 12.17
C GLU A 143 -6.45 7.52 10.72
N LEU A 144 -6.11 8.80 10.47
CA LEU A 144 -5.94 9.30 9.10
C LEU A 144 -4.88 8.52 8.33
N TYR A 145 -3.74 8.25 8.98
CA TYR A 145 -2.65 7.52 8.35
C TYR A 145 -3.01 6.06 8.06
N SER A 146 -3.79 5.43 8.94
CA SER A 146 -4.36 4.09 8.70
C SER A 146 -5.16 4.04 7.39
N VAL A 147 -6.02 5.03 7.14
CA VAL A 147 -6.80 5.11 5.89
C VAL A 147 -5.88 5.35 4.69
N ILE A 148 -4.85 6.21 4.80
CA ILE A 148 -3.85 6.42 3.74
C ILE A 148 -3.23 5.09 3.31
N LEU A 149 -2.78 4.27 4.27
CA LEU A 149 -2.18 2.96 4.00
C LEU A 149 -3.16 1.99 3.35
N VAL A 150 -4.41 1.96 3.85
CA VAL A 150 -5.48 1.15 3.27
C VAL A 150 -5.74 1.52 1.82
N LEU A 151 -5.88 2.80 1.49
CA LEU A 151 -6.14 3.25 0.13
C LEU A 151 -4.97 2.97 -0.82
N LYS A 152 -3.74 3.19 -0.37
CA LYS A 152 -2.54 2.80 -1.11
C LYS A 152 -2.53 1.29 -1.40
N TRP A 153 -2.90 0.46 -0.42
CA TRP A 153 -3.00 -0.98 -0.59
C TRP A 153 -4.14 -1.38 -1.53
N CYS A 154 -5.33 -0.77 -1.42
CA CYS A 154 -6.45 -1.03 -2.31
C CYS A 154 -6.09 -0.73 -3.78
N LYS A 155 -5.43 0.40 -4.03
CA LYS A 155 -4.93 0.77 -5.36
C LYS A 155 -3.96 -0.27 -5.92
N LEU A 156 -3.01 -0.76 -5.08
CA LEU A 156 -2.05 -1.80 -5.47
C LEU A 156 -2.70 -3.16 -5.78
N ASN A 157 -3.85 -3.45 -5.16
CA ASN A 157 -4.53 -4.74 -5.28
C ASN A 157 -5.79 -4.67 -6.17
N ASN A 158 -6.01 -3.56 -6.90
CA ASN A 158 -7.18 -3.31 -7.75
C ASN A 158 -8.53 -3.49 -7.01
N ILE A 159 -8.57 -3.15 -5.73
CA ILE A 159 -9.79 -3.15 -4.95
C ILE A 159 -10.50 -1.83 -5.22
N ASN A 160 -11.68 -1.90 -5.82
CA ASN A 160 -12.46 -0.75 -6.25
C ASN A 160 -13.67 -0.46 -5.38
N LYS A 161 -13.95 -1.29 -4.34
CA LYS A 161 -15.05 -1.07 -3.41
C LYS A 161 -14.69 -1.50 -2.00
N ILE A 162 -14.79 -0.56 -1.05
CA ILE A 162 -14.46 -0.80 0.35
C ILE A 162 -15.49 -0.13 1.27
N ARG A 163 -15.64 -0.67 2.48
CA ARG A 163 -16.33 -0.02 3.58
C ARG A 163 -15.33 0.29 4.68
N ILE A 164 -15.16 1.57 5.00
CA ILE A 164 -14.28 2.02 6.09
C ILE A 164 -15.12 2.26 7.33
N ASN A 165 -14.87 1.46 8.37
CA ASN A 165 -15.46 1.61 9.69
C ASN A 165 -14.49 2.44 10.55
N TYR A 166 -14.97 3.54 11.13
CA TYR A 166 -14.16 4.54 11.85
C TYR A 166 -14.99 5.17 12.98
N ASP A 167 -14.34 5.69 14.01
CA ASP A 167 -14.99 6.41 15.09
C ASP A 167 -14.72 7.93 15.09
N TYR A 168 -13.63 8.39 14.48
CA TYR A 168 -13.30 9.80 14.35
C TYR A 168 -13.94 10.46 13.11
N LEU A 169 -14.86 11.40 13.32
CA LEU A 169 -15.59 12.09 12.23
C LEU A 169 -14.70 12.77 11.19
N GLY A 170 -13.49 13.19 11.57
CA GLY A 170 -12.55 13.81 10.65
C GLY A 170 -12.19 12.95 9.46
N ILE A 171 -12.23 11.62 9.58
CA ILE A 171 -11.99 10.69 8.47
C ILE A 171 -12.94 10.98 7.31
N GLU A 172 -14.23 10.95 7.52
CA GLU A 172 -15.22 11.24 6.48
C GLU A 172 -15.22 12.72 6.09
N TYR A 173 -15.12 13.63 7.07
CA TYR A 173 -15.32 15.06 6.82
C TYR A 173 -14.17 15.68 6.03
N PHE A 174 -12.93 15.25 6.22
CA PHE A 174 -11.82 15.64 5.34
C PHE A 174 -11.95 15.02 3.96
N ALA A 175 -12.35 13.74 3.87
CA ALA A 175 -12.54 13.06 2.60
C ALA A 175 -13.60 13.73 1.72
N THR A 176 -14.75 14.05 2.31
CA THR A 176 -15.90 14.66 1.62
C THR A 176 -15.80 16.17 1.45
N GLY A 177 -14.77 16.81 2.05
CA GLY A 177 -14.57 18.26 1.97
C GLY A 177 -15.42 19.08 2.95
N LYS A 178 -16.17 18.45 3.85
CA LYS A 178 -16.90 19.14 4.94
C LYS A 178 -15.95 19.88 5.88
N TRP A 179 -14.74 19.33 6.10
CA TRP A 179 -13.66 19.99 6.81
C TRP A 179 -12.48 20.29 5.89
N GLN A 180 -11.81 21.44 6.15
CA GLN A 180 -10.59 21.81 5.45
C GLN A 180 -9.37 21.34 6.23
N PRO A 181 -8.39 20.68 5.58
CA PRO A 181 -7.18 20.22 6.23
C PRO A 181 -6.29 21.40 6.64
N LYS A 182 -5.89 21.46 7.92
CA LYS A 182 -5.03 22.53 8.46
C LYS A 182 -3.58 22.10 8.71
N ASN A 183 -3.30 20.81 8.69
CA ASN A 183 -1.94 20.26 8.89
C ASN A 183 -1.52 19.39 7.70
N SER A 184 -0.22 19.08 7.64
CA SER A 184 0.40 18.32 6.54
C SER A 184 -0.22 16.95 6.34
N LEU A 185 -0.49 16.21 7.43
CA LEU A 185 -1.06 14.88 7.36
C LEU A 185 -2.49 14.88 6.81
N ALA A 186 -3.33 15.82 7.25
CA ALA A 186 -4.69 15.96 6.72
C ALA A 186 -4.68 16.40 5.24
N GLN A 187 -3.68 17.19 4.81
CA GLN A 187 -3.47 17.56 3.39
C GLN A 187 -3.04 16.35 2.57
N GLU A 188 -2.09 15.54 3.07
CA GLU A 188 -1.71 14.27 2.44
C GLU A 188 -2.91 13.35 2.32
N TYR A 189 -3.67 13.17 3.40
CA TYR A 189 -4.89 12.39 3.42
C TYR A 189 -5.85 12.80 2.30
N LYS A 190 -6.16 14.09 2.18
CA LYS A 190 -7.04 14.61 1.13
C LYS A 190 -6.47 14.38 -0.27
N THR A 191 -5.17 14.51 -0.43
CA THR A 191 -4.48 14.24 -1.71
C THR A 191 -4.62 12.77 -2.10
N ILE A 192 -4.45 11.85 -1.16
CA ILE A 192 -4.60 10.40 -1.40
C ILE A 192 -6.06 10.07 -1.75
N ILE A 193 -7.05 10.59 -0.99
CA ILE A 193 -8.48 10.43 -1.33
C ILE A 193 -8.75 10.86 -2.77
N ASN A 194 -8.29 12.03 -3.16
CA ASN A 194 -8.48 12.57 -4.51
C ASN A 194 -7.81 11.73 -5.60
N SER A 195 -6.72 11.03 -5.28
CA SER A 195 -6.03 10.12 -6.20
C SER A 195 -6.70 8.75 -6.35
N CYS A 196 -7.67 8.44 -5.48
CA CYS A 196 -8.36 7.14 -5.38
C CYS A 196 -9.83 7.23 -5.85
N LYS A 197 -10.16 8.11 -6.80
CA LYS A 197 -11.54 8.31 -7.31
C LYS A 197 -12.17 7.06 -7.95
N ASN A 198 -11.36 6.10 -8.31
CA ASN A 198 -11.80 4.79 -8.84
C ASN A 198 -12.18 3.79 -7.73
N ILE A 199 -12.02 4.16 -6.45
CA ILE A 199 -12.42 3.33 -5.31
C ILE A 199 -13.73 3.88 -4.75
N ASP A 200 -14.79 3.07 -4.81
CA ASP A 200 -16.07 3.36 -4.16
C ASP A 200 -15.92 3.14 -2.64
N ILE A 201 -15.93 4.23 -1.86
CA ILE A 201 -15.73 4.20 -0.42
C ILE A 201 -17.05 4.41 0.29
N ILE A 202 -17.49 3.40 1.03
CA ILE A 202 -18.63 3.48 1.92
C ILE A 202 -18.12 3.87 3.31
N TRP A 203 -18.43 5.08 3.74
CA TRP A 203 -18.09 5.59 5.07
C TRP A 203 -19.09 5.07 6.10
N ARG A 204 -18.60 4.39 7.16
CA ARG A 204 -19.43 3.89 8.24
C ARG A 204 -18.85 4.30 9.58
N LYS A 205 -19.49 5.32 10.18
CA LYS A 205 -19.19 5.69 11.57
C LYS A 205 -19.66 4.57 12.50
N ILE A 206 -18.78 4.17 13.40
CA ILE A 206 -19.08 3.21 14.47
C ILE A 206 -18.88 3.90 15.83
N ASP A 207 -19.51 3.37 16.85
CA ASP A 207 -19.27 3.84 18.22
C ASP A 207 -18.02 3.16 18.78
N SER A 208 -17.18 3.91 19.48
CA SER A 208 -16.00 3.40 20.15
C SER A 208 -16.40 2.38 21.22
N HIS A 209 -15.59 1.33 21.41
CA HIS A 209 -15.75 0.36 22.52
C HIS A 209 -17.08 -0.40 22.56
N THR A 210 -17.70 -0.69 21.43
CA THR A 210 -18.97 -1.45 21.36
C THR A 210 -18.81 -2.98 21.37
N GLY A 211 -17.59 -3.50 21.61
CA GLY A 211 -17.31 -4.93 21.61
C GLY A 211 -17.27 -5.56 20.21
N ASN A 212 -17.12 -4.76 19.16
CA ASN A 212 -16.90 -5.27 17.81
C ASN A 212 -15.49 -5.84 17.70
N LYS A 213 -15.38 -7.19 17.65
CA LYS A 213 -14.11 -7.92 17.60
C LYS A 213 -13.17 -7.45 16.48
N LYS A 214 -13.70 -7.01 15.32
CA LYS A 214 -12.91 -6.52 14.19
C LYS A 214 -12.34 -5.11 14.48
N ASN A 215 -13.11 -4.27 15.18
CA ASN A 215 -12.62 -2.96 15.64
C ASN A 215 -11.59 -3.10 16.76
N ASP A 216 -11.81 -4.03 17.70
CA ASP A 216 -10.85 -4.32 18.77
C ASP A 216 -9.49 -4.78 18.23
N LEU A 217 -9.44 -5.38 17.03
CA LEU A 217 -8.18 -5.71 16.37
C LEU A 217 -7.45 -4.45 15.87
N ALA A 218 -8.17 -3.48 15.28
CA ALA A 218 -7.57 -2.22 14.84
C ALA A 218 -7.01 -1.43 16.05
N ASP A 219 -7.75 -1.36 17.14
CA ASP A 219 -7.31 -0.75 18.41
C ASP A 219 -6.03 -1.42 18.94
N LYS A 220 -6.00 -2.77 19.00
CA LYS A 220 -4.79 -3.50 19.43
C LYS A 220 -3.58 -3.20 18.54
N LEU A 221 -3.77 -3.13 17.22
CA LEU A 221 -2.73 -2.79 16.27
C LEU A 221 -2.22 -1.36 16.46
N ALA A 222 -3.13 -0.39 16.68
CA ALA A 222 -2.76 0.99 16.96
C ALA A 222 -1.98 1.13 18.27
N LYS A 223 -2.41 0.45 19.35
CA LYS A 223 -1.70 0.41 20.64
C LYS A 223 -0.34 -0.26 20.52
N ALA A 224 -0.24 -1.37 19.78
CA ALA A 224 1.04 -2.02 19.51
C ALA A 224 1.99 -1.08 18.76
N GLY A 225 1.48 -0.35 17.76
CA GLY A 225 2.25 0.65 17.03
C GLY A 225 2.77 1.78 17.90
N ALA A 226 1.95 2.31 18.82
CA ALA A 226 2.35 3.37 19.74
C ALA A 226 3.43 2.91 20.75
N ASN A 227 3.54 1.62 21.01
CA ASN A 227 4.54 1.04 21.93
C ASN A 227 5.87 0.67 21.26
N LEU A 228 5.99 0.84 19.93
CA LEU A 228 7.26 0.73 19.22
C LEU A 228 8.12 1.96 19.49
#